data_00c931ed5f6237f5bd6c32cc7fa60fc6
#
_entry.id   00c931ed5f6237f5bd6c32cc7fa60fc6
#
_cell.length_a   1.000
_cell.length_b   1.000
_cell.length_c   1.000
_cell.angle_alpha   90.00
_cell.angle_beta   90.00
_cell.angle_gamma   90.00
#
_symmetry.space_group_name_H-M   'P 1'
#
loop_
_entity.id
_entity.type
_entity.pdbx_description
1 polymer ?
#
loop_
_entity_poly.entity_id
_entity_poly.type
_entity_poly.pdbx_seq_one_letter_code
_entity_poly.pdbx_strand_id
1 'polypeptide(L)'
;VKLKREKPEFKNLKYKKIISYLSKMDNSRSDIALVSNKKILETGTSNLLFVKDQKFFTPKKDFYEGNTYKFFKRKIKKIIKKDILIKEIKNYDEILLVGSGKGVTSVRTIDEIKWKRKNLEKFKFLSKHYDLVINKCNTYRFN
;
A
#
# COMPACT_ATOMS: atom_id res chain seq x y z
N VAL A 1 -3.49 -0.54 13.37
CA VAL A 1 -3.13 -1.38 14.53
C VAL A 1 -1.68 -1.19 14.91
N LYS A 2 -1.37 -1.18 16.22
CA LYS A 2 0.01 -1.13 16.73
C LYS A 2 0.67 -2.49 16.55
N LEU A 3 1.22 -2.73 15.38
CA LEU A 3 1.83 -3.99 14.98
C LEU A 3 2.90 -3.72 13.93
N LYS A 4 3.97 -4.52 13.94
CA LYS A 4 5.03 -4.54 12.95
C LYS A 4 5.21 -5.98 12.47
N ARG A 5 5.47 -6.17 11.18
CA ARG A 5 5.82 -7.49 10.63
C ARG A 5 7.18 -7.93 11.17
N GLU A 6 7.30 -9.17 11.60
CA GLU A 6 8.59 -9.76 11.94
C GLU A 6 9.41 -9.99 10.66
N LYS A 7 10.69 -9.63 10.67
CA LYS A 7 11.62 -9.77 9.54
C LYS A 7 10.97 -9.31 8.22
N PRO A 8 10.59 -8.03 8.09
CA PRO A 8 9.82 -7.52 6.95
C PRO A 8 10.61 -7.58 5.64
N GLU A 9 11.93 -7.75 5.69
CA GLU A 9 12.80 -7.95 4.53
C GLU A 9 12.52 -9.26 3.79
N PHE A 10 11.90 -10.24 4.46
CA PHE A 10 11.55 -11.54 3.88
C PHE A 10 10.04 -11.75 3.81
N LYS A 11 9.59 -12.41 2.74
CA LYS A 11 8.23 -12.97 2.70
C LYS A 11 8.21 -14.23 3.58
N ASN A 12 7.66 -14.11 4.78
CA ASN A 12 7.59 -15.20 5.75
C ASN A 12 6.15 -15.42 6.22
N LEU A 13 5.91 -16.55 6.89
CA LEU A 13 4.58 -16.92 7.41
C LEU A 13 4.31 -16.40 8.83
N LYS A 14 5.21 -15.59 9.42
CA LYS A 14 5.08 -15.05 10.77
C LYS A 14 4.12 -13.85 10.86
N TYR A 15 2.92 -13.99 10.30
CA TYR A 15 1.90 -12.94 10.31
C TYR A 15 0.55 -13.38 10.90
N LYS A 16 0.58 -14.39 11.80
CA LYS A 16 -0.63 -14.89 12.49
C LYS A 16 -1.45 -13.76 13.13
N LYS A 17 -0.77 -12.79 13.79
CA LYS A 17 -1.43 -11.62 14.38
C LYS A 17 -2.10 -10.73 13.33
N ILE A 18 -1.47 -10.52 12.17
CA ILE A 18 -2.04 -9.74 11.06
C ILE A 18 -3.30 -10.43 10.55
N ILE A 19 -3.23 -11.74 10.31
CA ILE A 19 -4.38 -12.55 9.86
C ILE A 19 -5.53 -12.46 10.87
N SER A 20 -5.26 -12.53 12.18
CA SER A 20 -6.30 -12.45 13.20
C SER A 20 -7.04 -11.09 13.22
N TYR A 21 -6.41 -10.02 12.78
CA TYR A 21 -7.09 -8.75 12.55
C TYR A 21 -7.89 -8.75 11.25
N LEU A 22 -7.28 -9.26 10.16
CA LEU A 22 -7.92 -9.30 8.85
C LEU A 22 -9.17 -10.19 8.82
N SER A 23 -9.17 -11.32 9.56
CA SER A 23 -10.32 -12.23 9.65
C SER A 23 -11.56 -11.61 10.32
N LYS A 24 -11.42 -10.47 10.99
CA LYS A 24 -12.51 -9.76 11.67
C LYS A 24 -13.14 -8.65 10.82
N MET A 25 -12.74 -8.52 9.57
CA MET A 25 -13.20 -7.45 8.69
C MET A 25 -13.47 -7.94 7.27
N ASP A 26 -14.23 -7.16 6.52
CA ASP A 26 -14.40 -7.38 5.09
C ASP A 26 -13.14 -6.90 4.34
N ASN A 27 -12.27 -7.83 3.99
CA ASN A 27 -11.00 -7.55 3.31
C ASN A 27 -11.18 -7.07 1.85
N SER A 28 -12.39 -7.15 1.29
CA SER A 28 -12.69 -6.59 -0.03
C SER A 28 -12.83 -5.06 0.04
N ARG A 29 -13.24 -4.52 1.18
CA ARG A 29 -13.54 -3.10 1.40
C ARG A 29 -12.58 -2.41 2.36
N SER A 30 -11.89 -3.17 3.20
CA SER A 30 -11.08 -2.65 4.28
C SER A 30 -9.71 -3.33 4.36
N ASP A 31 -8.76 -2.65 4.96
CA ASP A 31 -7.43 -3.19 5.30
C ASP A 31 -6.95 -2.54 6.59
N ILE A 32 -5.98 -3.14 7.25
CA ILE A 32 -5.38 -2.61 8.46
C ILE A 32 -4.06 -1.92 8.16
N ALA A 33 -3.83 -0.72 8.67
CA ALA A 33 -2.51 -0.11 8.65
C ALA A 33 -1.66 -0.65 9.82
N LEU A 34 -0.47 -1.15 9.51
CA LEU A 34 0.51 -1.58 10.50
C LEU A 34 1.32 -0.36 10.96
N VAL A 35 1.36 -0.16 12.26
CA VAL A 35 1.95 1.03 12.90
C VAL A 35 2.95 0.63 13.96
N SER A 36 4.12 1.25 13.93
CA SER A 36 5.13 1.16 15.00
C SER A 36 5.71 2.54 15.29
N ASN A 37 5.90 2.87 16.56
CA ASN A 37 6.45 4.16 17.00
C ASN A 37 5.78 5.37 16.31
N LYS A 38 4.43 5.37 16.23
CA LYS A 38 3.62 6.41 15.58
C LYS A 38 3.89 6.56 14.06
N LYS A 39 4.61 5.63 13.43
CA LYS A 39 4.90 5.59 12.00
C LYS A 39 4.04 4.52 11.34
N ILE A 40 3.48 4.83 10.18
CA ILE A 40 2.80 3.85 9.32
C ILE A 40 3.86 3.15 8.48
N LEU A 41 3.79 1.83 8.38
CA LEU A 41 4.78 0.99 7.72
C LEU A 41 4.25 0.38 6.41
N GLU A 42 3.17 -0.37 6.50
CA GLU A 42 2.50 -1.05 5.39
C GLU A 42 1.06 -1.35 5.78
N THR A 43 0.29 -2.03 4.96
CA THR A 43 -0.98 -2.62 5.40
C THR A 43 -0.84 -4.13 5.65
N GLY A 44 -1.90 -4.76 6.13
CA GLY A 44 -1.93 -6.21 6.31
C GLY A 44 -1.67 -6.97 5.00
N THR A 45 -2.07 -6.40 3.85
CA THR A 45 -2.04 -7.08 2.55
C THR A 45 -1.21 -6.37 1.48
N SER A 46 -0.82 -5.11 1.66
CA SER A 46 -0.27 -4.27 0.58
C SER A 46 0.79 -3.30 1.07
N ASN A 47 1.64 -2.85 0.15
CA ASN A 47 2.51 -1.69 0.37
C ASN A 47 1.72 -0.39 0.22
N LEU A 48 2.27 0.69 0.77
CA LEU A 48 1.66 2.01 0.78
C LEU A 48 2.47 3.00 -0.06
N LEU A 49 1.75 3.73 -0.93
CA LEU A 49 2.24 4.95 -1.57
C LEU A 49 1.36 6.11 -1.13
N PHE A 50 1.96 7.13 -0.59
CA PHE A 50 1.32 8.37 -0.19
C PHE A 50 1.60 9.43 -1.24
N VAL A 51 0.60 10.25 -1.56
CA VAL A 51 0.73 11.32 -2.55
C VAL A 51 0.51 12.67 -1.88
N LYS A 52 1.40 13.59 -2.12
CA LYS A 52 1.29 14.99 -1.72
C LYS A 52 2.03 15.86 -2.74
N ASP A 53 1.42 16.97 -3.17
CA ASP A 53 2.02 17.90 -4.13
C ASP A 53 2.57 17.18 -5.37
N GLN A 54 1.77 16.29 -5.96
CA GLN A 54 2.10 15.46 -7.12
C GLN A 54 3.29 14.49 -6.92
N LYS A 55 3.89 14.40 -5.73
CA LYS A 55 5.03 13.54 -5.39
C LYS A 55 4.59 12.28 -4.68
N PHE A 56 5.30 11.18 -4.94
CA PHE A 56 5.09 9.91 -4.25
C PHE A 56 6.01 9.77 -3.05
N PHE A 57 5.46 9.31 -1.93
CA PHE A 57 6.17 8.98 -0.71
C PHE A 57 5.88 7.55 -0.29
N THR A 58 6.82 6.91 0.38
CA THR A 58 6.64 5.58 0.95
C THR A 58 7.38 5.50 2.29
N PRO A 59 6.99 4.61 3.20
CA PRO A 59 7.73 4.38 4.42
C PRO A 59 9.21 4.08 4.14
N LYS A 60 10.10 4.54 5.03
CA LYS A 60 11.55 4.43 4.83
C LYS A 60 12.04 2.98 4.96
N LYS A 61 11.48 2.22 5.92
CA LYS A 61 11.91 0.86 6.29
C LYS A 61 10.81 0.11 7.05
N ASP A 62 11.12 -1.10 7.45
CA ASP A 62 10.26 -1.94 8.30
C ASP A 62 8.97 -2.39 7.63
N PHE A 63 9.00 -2.60 6.32
CA PHE A 63 7.91 -3.16 5.52
C PHE A 63 8.45 -4.15 4.48
N TYR A 64 7.62 -5.07 4.03
CA TYR A 64 7.95 -6.01 2.96
C TYR A 64 7.82 -5.34 1.59
N GLU A 65 8.88 -5.29 0.80
CA GLU A 65 8.81 -4.80 -0.59
C GLU A 65 8.21 -5.87 -1.52
N GLY A 66 6.89 -5.82 -1.72
CA GLY A 66 6.17 -6.75 -2.61
C GLY A 66 6.46 -6.50 -4.10
N ASN A 67 6.12 -7.49 -4.95
CA ASN A 67 6.43 -7.43 -6.38
C ASN A 67 5.76 -6.25 -7.10
N THR A 68 4.50 -5.95 -6.79
CA THR A 68 3.78 -4.81 -7.37
C THR A 68 4.43 -3.48 -6.96
N TYR A 69 4.88 -3.37 -5.72
CA TYR A 69 5.63 -2.19 -5.29
C TYR A 69 6.97 -2.06 -6.03
N LYS A 70 7.73 -3.16 -6.17
CA LYS A 70 8.99 -3.19 -6.94
C LYS A 70 8.77 -2.82 -8.41
N PHE A 71 7.66 -3.22 -9.00
CA PHE A 71 7.26 -2.81 -10.34
C PHE A 71 7.09 -1.29 -10.42
N PHE A 72 6.30 -0.69 -9.54
CA PHE A 72 6.09 0.76 -9.55
C PHE A 72 7.35 1.56 -9.19
N LYS A 73 8.20 1.05 -8.31
CA LYS A 73 9.50 1.65 -7.98
C LYS A 73 10.39 1.84 -9.21
N ARG A 74 10.27 0.95 -10.23
CA ARG A 74 10.98 1.06 -11.52
C ARG A 74 10.29 1.98 -12.52
N LYS A 75 8.97 2.16 -12.41
CA LYS A 75 8.16 2.96 -13.34
C LYS A 75 7.98 4.41 -12.91
N ILE A 76 7.93 4.67 -11.63
CA ILE A 76 7.82 6.02 -11.08
C ILE A 76 9.22 6.64 -11.03
N LYS A 77 9.38 7.80 -11.68
CA LYS A 77 10.67 8.51 -11.75
C LYS A 77 11.31 8.73 -10.38
N LYS A 78 10.51 9.02 -9.35
CA LYS A 78 10.98 9.24 -7.98
C LYS A 78 9.92 8.90 -6.95
N ILE A 79 10.24 7.97 -6.05
CA ILE A 79 9.49 7.72 -4.81
C ILE A 79 10.38 8.14 -3.64
N ILE A 80 9.88 9.04 -2.80
CA ILE A 80 10.62 9.58 -1.66
C ILE A 80 10.39 8.67 -0.46
N LYS A 81 11.45 8.05 0.05
CA LYS A 81 11.41 7.25 1.28
C LYS A 81 11.54 8.16 2.49
N LYS A 82 10.54 8.16 3.37
CA LYS A 82 10.56 8.92 4.63
C LYS A 82 9.75 8.20 5.72
N ASP A 83 9.92 8.64 6.96
CA ASP A 83 9.04 8.22 8.04
C ASP A 83 7.67 8.86 7.85
N ILE A 84 6.64 8.02 7.74
CA ILE A 84 5.25 8.47 7.57
C ILE A 84 4.59 8.49 8.94
N LEU A 85 4.47 9.67 9.53
CA LEU A 85 3.87 9.84 10.83
C LEU A 85 2.34 9.89 10.75
N ILE A 86 1.64 9.23 11.69
CA ILE A 86 0.17 9.24 11.76
C ILE A 86 -0.37 10.68 11.77
N LYS A 87 0.27 11.59 12.53
CA LYS A 87 -0.15 12.99 12.63
C LYS A 87 -0.06 13.78 11.31
N GLU A 88 0.77 13.29 10.35
CA GLU A 88 0.97 13.94 9.06
C GLU A 88 0.02 13.43 7.97
N ILE A 89 -0.75 12.36 8.24
CA ILE A 89 -1.59 11.70 7.23
C ILE A 89 -2.59 12.65 6.59
N LYS A 90 -3.16 13.60 7.35
CA LYS A 90 -4.09 14.61 6.83
C LYS A 90 -3.47 15.55 5.77
N ASN A 91 -2.16 15.59 5.67
CA ASN A 91 -1.45 16.40 4.66
C ASN A 91 -1.32 15.71 3.30
N TYR A 92 -1.64 14.41 3.21
CA TYR A 92 -1.58 13.68 1.94
C TYR A 92 -2.90 13.79 1.18
N ASP A 93 -2.80 13.83 -0.15
CA ASP A 93 -3.93 14.00 -1.06
C ASP A 93 -4.54 12.65 -1.45
N GLU A 94 -3.68 11.65 -1.70
CA GLU A 94 -4.05 10.27 -1.97
C GLU A 94 -3.19 9.31 -1.13
N ILE A 95 -3.79 8.17 -0.77
CA ILE A 95 -3.09 7.02 -0.20
C ILE A 95 -3.45 5.81 -1.06
N LEU A 96 -2.44 5.15 -1.59
CA LEU A 96 -2.61 4.04 -2.52
C LEU A 96 -2.05 2.76 -1.90
N LEU A 97 -2.82 1.68 -2.04
CA LEU A 97 -2.40 0.32 -1.72
C LEU A 97 -1.87 -0.31 -3.01
N VAL A 98 -0.69 -0.90 -2.96
CA VAL A 98 -0.12 -1.63 -4.09
C VAL A 98 0.28 -3.03 -3.65
N GLY A 99 -0.32 -4.03 -4.28
CA GLY A 99 -0.13 -5.44 -3.91
C GLY A 99 -0.62 -6.39 -4.99
N SER A 100 -0.04 -7.59 -5.08
CA SER A 100 -0.35 -8.54 -6.15
C SER A 100 -1.81 -9.00 -6.15
N GLY A 101 -2.45 -9.09 -4.97
CA GLY A 101 -3.86 -9.50 -4.88
C GLY A 101 -4.86 -8.36 -5.15
N LYS A 102 -4.45 -7.10 -4.97
CA LYS A 102 -5.35 -5.93 -5.11
C LYS A 102 -4.96 -5.02 -6.29
N GLY A 103 -3.84 -5.29 -6.96
CA GLY A 103 -3.31 -4.39 -7.98
C GLY A 103 -2.95 -3.03 -7.37
N VAL A 104 -3.60 -1.98 -7.87
CA VAL A 104 -3.58 -0.62 -7.31
C VAL A 104 -4.97 -0.30 -6.78
N THR A 105 -5.05 0.09 -5.52
CA THR A 105 -6.32 0.48 -4.87
C THR A 105 -6.14 1.83 -4.19
N SER A 106 -7.12 2.73 -4.33
CA SER A 106 -7.10 4.02 -3.65
C SER A 106 -7.89 3.96 -2.34
N VAL A 107 -7.25 4.28 -1.24
CA VAL A 107 -7.91 4.43 0.06
C VAL A 107 -8.90 5.58 -0.01
N ARG A 108 -10.12 5.35 0.43
CA ARG A 108 -11.18 6.37 0.44
C ARG A 108 -11.16 7.19 1.73
N THR A 109 -11.11 6.51 2.87
CA THR A 109 -11.14 7.11 4.22
C THR A 109 -10.21 6.36 5.17
N ILE A 110 -9.77 7.03 6.21
CA ILE A 110 -9.19 6.42 7.42
C ILE A 110 -9.97 7.02 8.59
N ASP A 111 -10.92 6.24 9.11
CA ASP A 111 -11.95 6.75 10.01
C ASP A 111 -11.37 7.18 11.36
N GLU A 112 -10.37 6.47 11.91
CA GLU A 112 -9.75 6.77 13.21
C GLU A 112 -9.10 8.16 13.26
N ILE A 113 -8.73 8.71 12.11
CA ILE A 113 -8.09 10.04 12.02
C ILE A 113 -8.88 11.02 11.16
N LYS A 114 -10.11 10.63 10.77
CA LYS A 114 -11.02 11.41 9.92
C LYS A 114 -10.36 11.93 8.63
N TRP A 115 -9.45 11.11 8.04
CA TRP A 115 -8.86 11.43 6.75
C TRP A 115 -9.75 10.95 5.62
N LYS A 116 -9.87 11.78 4.59
CA LYS A 116 -10.56 11.47 3.35
C LYS A 116 -9.69 11.85 2.16
N ARG A 117 -9.65 11.00 1.14
CA ARG A 117 -8.97 11.25 -0.11
C ARG A 117 -9.46 12.54 -0.77
N LYS A 118 -8.53 13.37 -1.27
CA LYS A 118 -8.84 14.64 -1.91
C LYS A 118 -9.06 14.52 -3.43
N ASN A 119 -8.31 13.64 -4.10
CA ASN A 119 -8.42 13.41 -5.53
C ASN A 119 -8.07 11.96 -5.92
N LEU A 120 -8.03 11.64 -7.22
CA LEU A 120 -7.75 10.31 -7.78
C LEU A 120 -6.73 10.36 -8.93
N GLU A 121 -5.94 11.41 -9.03
CA GLU A 121 -5.06 11.64 -10.19
C GLU A 121 -3.97 10.57 -10.27
N LYS A 122 -3.24 10.35 -9.18
CA LYS A 122 -2.16 9.37 -9.14
C LYS A 122 -2.67 7.94 -9.12
N PHE A 123 -3.82 7.70 -8.51
CA PHE A 123 -4.51 6.42 -8.64
C PHE A 123 -4.79 6.07 -10.09
N LYS A 124 -5.46 6.95 -10.84
CA LYS A 124 -5.78 6.74 -12.26
C LYS A 124 -4.53 6.51 -13.10
N PHE A 125 -3.49 7.31 -12.84
CA PHE A 125 -2.20 7.15 -13.52
C PHE A 125 -1.58 5.78 -13.28
N LEU A 126 -1.47 5.32 -12.04
CA LEU A 126 -0.86 4.03 -11.71
C LEU A 126 -1.73 2.85 -12.15
N SER A 127 -3.05 2.93 -11.98
CA SER A 127 -3.99 1.89 -12.41
C SER A 127 -3.87 1.65 -13.91
N LYS A 128 -3.92 2.70 -14.72
CA LYS A 128 -3.75 2.59 -16.17
C LYS A 128 -2.43 1.90 -16.56
N HIS A 129 -1.32 2.26 -15.91
CA HIS A 129 -0.03 1.64 -16.19
C HIS A 129 0.02 0.17 -15.78
N TYR A 130 -0.61 -0.17 -14.67
CA TYR A 130 -0.69 -1.55 -14.18
C TYR A 130 -1.53 -2.41 -15.14
N ASP A 131 -2.72 -1.94 -15.52
CA ASP A 131 -3.64 -2.63 -16.42
C ASP A 131 -3.02 -2.88 -17.80
N LEU A 132 -2.29 -1.90 -18.35
CA LEU A 132 -1.56 -2.06 -19.61
C LEU A 132 -0.53 -3.20 -19.57
N VAL A 133 0.10 -3.43 -18.42
CA VAL A 133 1.09 -4.52 -18.28
C VAL A 133 0.38 -5.86 -18.07
N ILE A 134 -0.63 -5.91 -17.22
CA ILE A 134 -1.40 -7.13 -16.98
C ILE A 134 -2.05 -7.64 -18.27
N ASN A 135 -2.67 -6.74 -19.04
CA ASN A 135 -3.33 -7.10 -20.30
C ASN A 135 -2.35 -7.56 -21.39
N LYS A 136 -1.06 -7.26 -21.26
CA LYS A 136 0.01 -7.74 -22.17
C LYS A 136 0.65 -9.05 -21.72
N CYS A 137 0.36 -9.52 -20.51
CA CYS A 137 0.87 -10.80 -20.04
C CYS A 137 0.20 -11.94 -20.80
N ASN A 138 1.03 -12.87 -21.31
CA ASN A 138 0.52 -14.09 -21.93
C ASN A 138 -0.28 -14.89 -20.91
N THR A 139 -1.53 -15.19 -21.26
CA THR A 139 -2.35 -16.12 -20.48
C THR A 139 -1.97 -17.55 -20.92
N TYR A 140 -1.32 -18.30 -20.02
CA TYR A 140 -1.16 -19.74 -20.24
C TYR A 140 -2.53 -20.39 -20.03
N ARG A 141 -3.12 -20.95 -21.10
CA ARG A 141 -4.24 -21.89 -20.97
C ARG A 141 -3.62 -23.26 -20.78
N PHE A 142 -3.89 -23.89 -19.64
CA PHE A 142 -3.65 -25.32 -19.49
C PHE A 142 -4.73 -26.03 -20.33
N ASN A 143 -4.30 -26.74 -21.35
CA ASN A 143 -5.16 -27.68 -22.09
C ASN A 143 -5.32 -28.95 -21.27
#